data_f4c11d2a3397960c88366bb90e05f024
#
_entry.id   f4c11d2a3397960c88366bb90e05f024
#
_cell.length_a   1.000
_cell.length_b   1.000
_cell.length_c   1.000
_cell.angle_alpha   90.00
_cell.angle_beta   90.00
_cell.angle_gamma   90.00
#
_symmetry.space_group_name_H-M   'P 1'
#
loop_
_entity.id
_entity.type
_entity.pdbx_description
1 polymer ?
#
loop_
_entity_poly.entity_id
_entity_poly.type
_entity_poly.pdbx_seq_one_letter_code
_entity_poly.pdbx_strand_id
1 'polypeptide(L)'
;MEKYQINNLASEIEETLIEIRRTIHKNPELGCEISKTRDLVCKYLDKWDIKYELIENQGIIAEIFGKKEENNEKMILLRADMDALCINEKTEIEYKSTIENRMHACGHDAHTSGMLGAGYILKKLENNFSGRVRLVFQPCEEDASGLNAQKLVDKGILLKDMNDSKSSNVDVAIAAHVFTKLKSEKIGINIGETTGVPGGFSIKVIGKQGHSSEPSKCIDSIMILNQIYSAIQGIQRSYIEPDRASVISITYMNAGDLDRWNIIPKEAEIKGNIRTQYESDNKKIGAVIGSIVKNICSIYGADYEYDYRMYIESVKNDKYISKIVSDAVSELDEEIAVKPPLFMGGDDFCKISELVPSCYFFVGIGKGENDYPIHSDKFELDENSILLISKIMSLAALKILDKN
;
A
#
# COMPACT_ATOMS: atom_id res chain seq x y z
N MET A 1 -3.19 -8.94 32.06
CA MET A 1 -2.57 -7.73 32.68
C MET A 1 -2.18 -6.71 31.62
N GLU A 2 -1.49 -7.11 30.58
CA GLU A 2 -1.03 -6.24 29.47
C GLU A 2 -2.16 -5.52 28.73
N LYS A 3 -3.23 -6.24 28.33
CA LYS A 3 -4.42 -5.64 27.69
C LYS A 3 -4.97 -4.45 28.49
N TYR A 4 -5.10 -4.60 29.81
CA TYR A 4 -5.64 -3.54 30.67
C TYR A 4 -4.73 -2.30 30.69
N GLN A 5 -3.41 -2.53 30.78
CA GLN A 5 -2.43 -1.45 30.75
C GLN A 5 -2.42 -0.74 29.40
N ILE A 6 -2.47 -1.49 28.28
CA ILE A 6 -2.53 -0.94 26.91
C ILE A 6 -3.79 -0.10 26.73
N ASN A 7 -4.96 -0.59 27.15
CA ASN A 7 -6.21 0.17 27.05
C ASN A 7 -6.15 1.49 27.82
N ASN A 8 -5.64 1.47 29.05
CA ASN A 8 -5.51 2.69 29.86
C ASN A 8 -4.55 3.69 29.23
N LEU A 9 -3.35 3.24 28.80
CA LEU A 9 -2.36 4.10 28.13
C LEU A 9 -2.87 4.66 26.80
N ALA A 10 -3.61 3.88 26.03
CA ALA A 10 -4.23 4.36 24.79
C ALA A 10 -5.28 5.44 25.07
N SER A 11 -6.15 5.24 26.07
CA SER A 11 -7.15 6.23 26.47
C SER A 11 -6.53 7.52 27.03
N GLU A 12 -5.38 7.43 27.71
CA GLU A 12 -4.65 8.59 28.24
C GLU A 12 -4.21 9.56 27.13
N ILE A 13 -3.91 9.05 25.95
CA ILE A 13 -3.38 9.86 24.82
C ILE A 13 -4.34 10.03 23.65
N GLU A 14 -5.57 9.55 23.77
CA GLU A 14 -6.56 9.54 22.68
C GLU A 14 -6.74 10.91 22.04
N GLU A 15 -7.03 11.95 22.84
CA GLU A 15 -7.21 13.32 22.36
C GLU A 15 -5.93 13.83 21.65
N THR A 16 -4.75 13.49 22.17
CA THR A 16 -3.46 13.87 21.59
C THR A 16 -3.28 13.20 20.22
N LEU A 17 -3.63 11.93 20.07
CA LEU A 17 -3.51 11.23 18.79
C LEU A 17 -4.47 11.78 17.73
N ILE A 18 -5.70 12.10 18.14
CA ILE A 18 -6.68 12.75 17.26
C ILE A 18 -6.17 14.13 16.81
N GLU A 19 -5.57 14.92 17.72
CA GLU A 19 -4.99 16.22 17.38
C GLU A 19 -3.81 16.07 16.39
N ILE A 20 -2.92 15.08 16.60
CA ILE A 20 -1.82 14.78 15.69
C ILE A 20 -2.37 14.46 14.30
N ARG A 21 -3.31 13.51 14.19
CA ARG A 21 -3.93 13.12 12.94
C ARG A 21 -4.56 14.32 12.23
N ARG A 22 -5.35 15.12 12.91
CA ARG A 22 -6.01 16.30 12.34
C ARG A 22 -5.01 17.38 11.92
N THR A 23 -3.88 17.50 12.61
CA THR A 23 -2.80 18.41 12.25
C THR A 23 -2.13 17.97 10.95
N ILE A 24 -1.85 16.68 10.80
CA ILE A 24 -1.30 16.09 9.56
C ILE A 24 -2.31 16.27 8.42
N HIS A 25 -3.57 15.95 8.65
CA HIS A 25 -4.65 16.06 7.66
C HIS A 25 -4.84 17.48 7.11
N LYS A 26 -4.74 18.49 7.96
CA LYS A 26 -4.81 19.92 7.57
C LYS A 26 -3.64 20.38 6.71
N ASN A 27 -2.49 19.70 6.81
CA ASN A 27 -1.23 20.09 6.17
C ASN A 27 -0.67 18.94 5.32
N PRO A 28 -1.41 18.40 4.35
CA PRO A 28 -0.97 17.22 3.60
C PRO A 28 0.24 17.56 2.73
N GLU A 29 1.22 16.65 2.74
CA GLU A 29 2.46 16.77 2.01
C GLU A 29 2.63 15.56 1.08
N LEU A 30 3.18 15.77 -0.12
CA LEU A 30 3.23 14.75 -1.17
C LEU A 30 4.58 14.05 -1.21
N GLY A 31 4.54 12.75 -1.39
CA GLY A 31 5.71 11.93 -1.66
C GLY A 31 6.80 12.08 -0.60
N CYS A 32 8.01 12.49 -1.01
CA CYS A 32 9.14 12.65 -0.11
C CYS A 32 9.27 14.07 0.49
N GLU A 33 8.40 15.00 0.14
CA GLU A 33 8.43 16.38 0.65
C GLU A 33 7.52 16.56 1.87
N ILE A 34 7.83 15.85 2.95
CA ILE A 34 6.99 15.70 4.15
C ILE A 34 7.60 16.34 5.41
N SER A 35 8.23 17.49 5.25
CA SER A 35 8.98 18.13 6.36
C SER A 35 8.12 18.46 7.58
N LYS A 36 6.88 18.95 7.39
CA LYS A 36 5.98 19.30 8.49
C LYS A 36 5.50 18.05 9.24
N THR A 37 5.12 17.01 8.50
CA THR A 37 4.71 15.72 9.07
C THR A 37 5.87 15.09 9.83
N ARG A 38 7.08 15.06 9.23
CA ARG A 38 8.30 14.60 9.89
C ARG A 38 8.56 15.37 11.19
N ASP A 39 8.56 16.70 11.13
CA ASP A 39 8.86 17.55 12.30
C ASP A 39 7.82 17.37 13.42
N LEU A 40 6.56 17.13 13.06
CA LEU A 40 5.51 16.79 14.02
C LEU A 40 5.75 15.43 14.69
N VAL A 41 6.11 14.41 13.90
CA VAL A 41 6.46 13.07 14.44
C VAL A 41 7.65 13.19 15.39
N CYS A 42 8.74 13.84 14.97
CA CYS A 42 9.93 14.06 15.78
C CYS A 42 9.59 14.78 17.10
N LYS A 43 8.74 15.81 17.07
CA LYS A 43 8.28 16.53 18.28
C LYS A 43 7.66 15.60 19.31
N TYR A 44 6.84 14.63 18.87
CA TYR A 44 6.19 13.70 19.80
C TYR A 44 7.13 12.58 20.25
N LEU A 45 8.05 12.13 19.40
CA LEU A 45 9.11 11.21 19.83
C LEU A 45 9.98 11.83 20.89
N ASP A 46 10.40 13.10 20.74
CA ASP A 46 11.14 13.87 21.74
C ASP A 46 10.34 14.02 23.03
N LYS A 47 9.05 14.41 22.93
CA LYS A 47 8.16 14.58 24.09
C LYS A 47 8.03 13.30 24.93
N TRP A 48 8.11 12.14 24.30
CA TRP A 48 7.95 10.83 24.95
C TRP A 48 9.29 10.12 25.22
N ASP A 49 10.42 10.81 25.03
CA ASP A 49 11.77 10.27 25.25
C ASP A 49 12.03 9.00 24.44
N ILE A 50 11.58 8.96 23.19
CA ILE A 50 11.85 7.90 22.22
C ILE A 50 12.97 8.36 21.31
N LYS A 51 14.11 7.65 21.31
CA LYS A 51 15.24 7.98 20.44
C LYS A 51 14.94 7.67 19.00
N TYR A 52 15.35 8.55 18.10
CA TYR A 52 15.17 8.38 16.66
C TYR A 52 16.34 8.93 15.88
N GLU A 53 16.42 8.52 14.62
CA GLU A 53 17.28 9.09 13.60
C GLU A 53 16.49 9.37 12.33
N LEU A 54 16.98 10.34 11.55
CA LEU A 54 16.42 10.66 10.24
C LEU A 54 17.16 9.86 9.17
N ILE A 55 16.41 9.29 8.26
CA ILE A 55 16.91 8.56 7.11
C ILE A 55 16.57 9.31 5.83
N GLU A 56 17.20 8.97 4.73
CA GLU A 56 16.94 9.59 3.42
C GLU A 56 15.45 9.82 3.12
N ASN A 57 15.19 10.86 2.34
CA ASN A 57 13.85 11.26 1.94
C ASN A 57 12.90 11.55 3.12
N GLN A 58 13.47 12.00 4.25
CA GLN A 58 12.73 12.42 5.43
C GLN A 58 12.02 11.28 6.20
N GLY A 59 12.38 10.03 5.97
CA GLY A 59 11.97 8.91 6.80
C GLY A 59 12.50 9.04 8.23
N ILE A 60 11.81 8.43 9.19
CA ILE A 60 12.21 8.43 10.60
C ILE A 60 12.29 6.99 11.07
N ILE A 61 13.38 6.67 11.77
CA ILE A 61 13.56 5.40 12.46
C ILE A 61 13.66 5.70 13.95
N ALA A 62 12.76 5.14 14.74
CA ALA A 62 12.81 5.24 16.20
C ALA A 62 12.95 3.86 16.81
N GLU A 63 13.65 3.75 17.95
CA GLU A 63 13.86 2.47 18.60
C GLU A 63 13.48 2.54 20.09
N ILE A 64 12.81 1.48 20.54
CA ILE A 64 12.44 1.27 21.95
C ILE A 64 13.08 -0.04 22.39
N PHE A 65 13.90 0.05 23.42
CA PHE A 65 14.60 -1.07 24.02
C PHE A 65 13.84 -1.55 25.24
N GLY A 66 13.48 -2.83 25.26
CA GLY A 66 12.95 -3.48 26.45
C GLY A 66 14.01 -3.52 27.56
N LYS A 67 13.58 -3.30 28.79
CA LYS A 67 14.47 -3.23 29.97
C LYS A 67 14.29 -4.40 30.95
N LYS A 68 13.40 -5.34 30.61
CA LYS A 68 13.25 -6.57 31.40
C LYS A 68 14.55 -7.38 31.33
N GLU A 69 15.04 -7.84 32.47
CA GLU A 69 16.29 -8.62 32.56
C GLU A 69 16.09 -10.04 32.00
N GLU A 70 16.04 -10.16 30.68
CA GLU A 70 16.00 -11.43 29.96
C GLU A 70 16.91 -11.32 28.72
N ASN A 71 17.62 -12.39 28.39
CA ASN A 71 18.46 -12.42 27.20
C ASN A 71 17.58 -12.65 25.98
N ASN A 72 17.03 -11.58 25.41
CA ASN A 72 16.18 -11.60 24.24
C ASN A 72 16.72 -10.63 23.17
N GLU A 73 17.24 -11.19 22.09
CA GLU A 73 17.77 -10.42 20.94
C GLU A 73 16.73 -10.16 19.85
N LYS A 74 15.45 -10.50 20.08
CA LYS A 74 14.41 -10.27 19.09
C LYS A 74 14.20 -8.79 18.83
N MET A 75 13.97 -8.51 17.57
CA MET A 75 13.69 -7.16 17.09
C MET A 75 12.49 -7.18 16.15
N ILE A 76 11.53 -6.33 16.44
CA ILE A 76 10.30 -6.18 15.65
C ILE A 76 10.32 -4.82 14.97
N LEU A 77 9.95 -4.77 13.71
CA LEU A 77 9.74 -3.56 12.95
C LEU A 77 8.23 -3.28 12.83
N LEU A 78 7.81 -2.08 13.22
CA LEU A 78 6.48 -1.54 12.94
C LEU A 78 6.60 -0.44 11.89
N ARG A 79 5.73 -0.46 10.85
CA ARG A 79 5.78 0.52 9.76
C ARG A 79 4.47 1.31 9.66
N ALA A 80 4.59 2.63 9.46
CA ALA A 80 3.51 3.49 8.97
C ALA A 80 4.04 4.41 7.87
N ASP A 81 3.23 4.63 6.87
CA ASP A 81 3.41 5.62 5.81
C ASP A 81 2.97 7.02 6.27
N MET A 82 3.47 8.06 5.57
CA MET A 82 3.27 9.46 6.01
C MET A 82 2.77 10.42 4.94
N ASP A 83 2.86 10.05 3.66
CA ASP A 83 2.57 10.96 2.55
C ASP A 83 1.09 11.02 2.17
N ALA A 84 0.74 12.08 1.44
CA ALA A 84 -0.61 12.38 0.97
C ALA A 84 -0.70 12.29 -0.55
N LEU A 85 -1.93 12.41 -1.07
CA LEU A 85 -2.27 12.34 -2.49
C LEU A 85 -2.52 13.72 -3.11
N CYS A 86 -2.26 13.82 -4.43
CA CYS A 86 -2.61 14.99 -5.23
C CYS A 86 -4.13 14.99 -5.54
N ILE A 87 -4.94 15.28 -4.53
CA ILE A 87 -6.41 15.29 -4.62
C ILE A 87 -6.92 16.59 -3.98
N ASN A 88 -7.88 17.25 -4.61
CA ASN A 88 -8.52 18.43 -4.05
C ASN A 88 -9.68 18.01 -3.15
N GLU A 89 -9.52 18.15 -1.85
CA GLU A 89 -10.47 17.70 -0.85
C GLU A 89 -11.82 18.46 -0.92
N LYS A 90 -12.91 17.68 -0.90
CA LYS A 90 -14.29 18.19 -0.92
C LYS A 90 -15.13 17.74 0.28
N THR A 91 -14.48 17.31 1.35
CA THR A 91 -15.17 17.03 2.60
C THR A 91 -15.62 18.33 3.28
N GLU A 92 -16.55 18.22 4.23
CA GLU A 92 -17.02 19.35 5.05
C GLU A 92 -16.51 19.31 6.49
N ILE A 93 -15.47 18.49 6.77
CA ILE A 93 -14.90 18.37 8.12
C ILE A 93 -14.12 19.64 8.51
N GLU A 94 -14.12 19.97 9.80
CA GLU A 94 -13.46 21.17 10.33
C GLU A 94 -11.93 21.18 10.11
N TYR A 95 -11.33 19.99 10.03
CA TYR A 95 -9.90 19.78 9.85
C TYR A 95 -9.50 19.39 8.43
N LYS A 96 -10.34 19.66 7.42
CA LYS A 96 -9.99 19.42 6.03
C LYS A 96 -8.68 20.12 5.61
N SER A 97 -8.09 19.61 4.56
CA SER A 97 -6.86 20.16 3.98
C SER A 97 -6.95 21.68 3.78
N THR A 98 -5.91 22.38 4.20
CA THR A 98 -5.73 23.82 3.93
C THR A 98 -4.89 24.07 2.68
N ILE A 99 -4.43 23.02 2.00
CA ILE A 99 -3.53 23.07 0.85
C ILE A 99 -4.27 22.58 -0.39
N GLU A 100 -4.40 23.44 -1.38
CA GLU A 100 -5.07 23.10 -2.63
C GLU A 100 -4.42 21.88 -3.32
N ASN A 101 -5.24 21.00 -3.89
CA ASN A 101 -4.82 19.78 -4.57
C ASN A 101 -3.95 18.83 -3.72
N ARG A 102 -4.15 18.80 -2.40
CA ARG A 102 -3.50 17.83 -1.52
C ARG A 102 -4.49 17.34 -0.47
N MET A 103 -4.53 16.04 -0.25
CA MET A 103 -5.42 15.39 0.72
C MET A 103 -4.85 14.07 1.21
N HIS A 104 -4.97 13.79 2.51
CA HIS A 104 -4.77 12.45 3.06
C HIS A 104 -5.98 11.57 2.76
N ALA A 105 -6.12 11.14 1.49
CA ALA A 105 -7.24 10.32 1.03
C ALA A 105 -6.97 8.80 1.09
N CYS A 106 -5.82 8.38 1.65
CA CYS A 106 -5.48 6.97 1.91
C CYS A 106 -5.40 6.63 3.41
N GLY A 107 -5.45 7.65 4.29
CA GLY A 107 -5.46 7.46 5.73
C GLY A 107 -4.08 7.36 6.38
N HIS A 108 -3.00 7.75 5.69
CA HIS A 108 -1.64 7.73 6.22
C HIS A 108 -1.46 8.66 7.44
N ASP A 109 -2.27 9.69 7.56
CA ASP A 109 -2.39 10.53 8.75
C ASP A 109 -2.84 9.73 9.99
N ALA A 110 -3.76 8.79 9.83
CA ALA A 110 -4.20 7.88 10.89
C ALA A 110 -3.17 6.78 11.17
N HIS A 111 -2.50 6.25 10.12
CA HIS A 111 -1.42 5.27 10.31
C HIS A 111 -0.25 5.87 11.11
N THR A 112 0.21 7.06 10.72
CA THR A 112 1.27 7.80 11.41
C THR A 112 0.90 8.09 12.86
N SER A 113 -0.32 8.59 13.11
CA SER A 113 -0.80 8.89 14.47
C SER A 113 -0.95 7.62 15.31
N GLY A 114 -1.52 6.55 14.74
CA GLY A 114 -1.68 5.26 15.40
C GLY A 114 -0.34 4.62 15.78
N MET A 115 0.67 4.73 14.91
CA MET A 115 2.00 4.22 15.22
C MET A 115 2.72 5.06 16.28
N LEU A 116 2.54 6.37 16.30
CA LEU A 116 3.01 7.20 17.41
C LEU A 116 2.40 6.76 18.73
N GLY A 117 1.09 6.42 18.74
CA GLY A 117 0.42 5.86 19.90
C GLY A 117 1.00 4.52 20.34
N ALA A 118 1.32 3.63 19.39
CA ALA A 118 2.01 2.37 19.68
C ALA A 118 3.39 2.62 20.30
N GLY A 119 4.14 3.58 19.76
CA GLY A 119 5.43 4.01 20.32
C GLY A 119 5.31 4.50 21.76
N TYR A 120 4.32 5.34 22.06
CA TYR A 120 4.05 5.80 23.42
C TYR A 120 3.75 4.64 24.39
N ILE A 121 2.85 3.74 24.01
CA ILE A 121 2.46 2.58 24.82
C ILE A 121 3.67 1.69 25.10
N LEU A 122 4.43 1.35 24.06
CA LEU A 122 5.63 0.50 24.19
C LEU A 122 6.71 1.18 25.05
N LYS A 123 6.91 2.49 24.92
CA LYS A 123 7.84 3.25 25.76
C LYS A 123 7.43 3.22 27.23
N LYS A 124 6.15 3.38 27.53
CA LYS A 124 5.62 3.27 28.92
C LYS A 124 5.76 1.87 29.48
N LEU A 125 5.74 0.85 28.64
CA LEU A 125 5.86 -0.55 29.02
C LEU A 125 7.29 -1.10 28.86
N GLU A 126 8.32 -0.27 28.62
CA GLU A 126 9.69 -0.71 28.35
C GLU A 126 10.29 -1.60 29.46
N ASN A 127 9.81 -1.48 30.70
CA ASN A 127 10.23 -2.35 31.81
C ASN A 127 9.52 -3.72 31.82
N ASN A 128 8.52 -3.93 30.97
CA ASN A 128 7.70 -5.14 30.97
C ASN A 128 8.14 -6.15 29.91
N PHE A 129 8.99 -5.76 28.96
CA PHE A 129 9.46 -6.65 27.91
C PHE A 129 10.98 -6.57 27.74
N SER A 130 11.54 -7.58 27.08
CA SER A 130 12.93 -7.66 26.62
C SER A 130 12.96 -7.65 25.08
N GLY A 131 14.11 -7.37 24.48
CA GLY A 131 14.25 -7.20 23.02
C GLY A 131 14.03 -5.76 22.56
N ARG A 132 13.73 -5.57 21.27
CA ARG A 132 13.67 -4.23 20.68
C ARG A 132 12.48 -4.07 19.73
N VAL A 133 11.92 -2.86 19.68
CA VAL A 133 10.91 -2.46 18.69
C VAL A 133 11.43 -1.26 17.90
N ARG A 134 11.50 -1.40 16.59
CA ARG A 134 11.84 -0.34 15.63
C ARG A 134 10.56 0.18 15.01
N LEU A 135 10.35 1.50 15.08
CA LEU A 135 9.27 2.21 14.41
C LEU A 135 9.83 2.84 13.15
N VAL A 136 9.28 2.54 11.99
CA VAL A 136 9.67 3.11 10.70
C VAL A 136 8.52 3.95 10.17
N PHE A 137 8.70 5.28 10.19
CA PHE A 137 7.79 6.22 9.55
C PHE A 137 8.28 6.48 8.13
N GLN A 138 7.56 5.92 7.17
CA GLN A 138 7.95 5.88 5.76
C GLN A 138 7.36 7.04 4.97
N PRO A 139 8.16 7.80 4.21
CA PRO A 139 7.67 8.74 3.19
C PRO A 139 7.39 8.03 1.87
N CYS A 140 6.71 8.73 0.95
CA CYS A 140 6.66 8.35 -0.47
C CYS A 140 6.03 6.99 -0.78
N GLU A 141 5.04 6.51 -0.05
CA GLU A 141 4.37 5.24 -0.36
C GLU A 141 3.57 5.36 -1.67
N GLU A 142 2.89 6.49 -1.86
CA GLU A 142 2.01 6.76 -3.00
C GLU A 142 2.75 7.10 -4.32
N ASP A 143 4.06 7.11 -4.32
CA ASP A 143 4.83 7.30 -5.55
C ASP A 143 4.70 6.06 -6.45
N ALA A 144 4.22 6.29 -7.67
CA ALA A 144 3.99 5.27 -8.68
C ALA A 144 5.22 4.39 -9.03
N SER A 145 6.42 4.75 -8.59
CA SER A 145 7.61 3.90 -8.74
C SER A 145 7.53 2.62 -7.90
N GLY A 146 6.77 2.62 -6.78
CA GLY A 146 6.63 1.49 -5.86
C GLY A 146 7.96 1.06 -5.20
N LEU A 147 8.97 1.94 -5.18
CA LEU A 147 10.34 1.57 -4.78
C LEU A 147 10.82 2.28 -3.51
N ASN A 148 9.95 2.99 -2.79
CA ASN A 148 10.41 3.80 -1.68
C ASN A 148 10.66 2.99 -0.41
N ALA A 149 9.85 1.96 -0.12
CA ALA A 149 10.20 0.98 0.89
C ALA A 149 11.52 0.26 0.55
N GLN A 150 11.77 -0.06 -0.75
CA GLN A 150 13.04 -0.66 -1.18
C GLN A 150 14.22 0.25 -0.87
N LYS A 151 14.12 1.56 -1.09
CA LYS A 151 15.20 2.51 -0.73
C LYS A 151 15.52 2.49 0.76
N LEU A 152 14.48 2.39 1.61
CA LEU A 152 14.68 2.26 3.05
C LEU A 152 15.32 0.90 3.41
N VAL A 153 14.90 -0.18 2.76
CA VAL A 153 15.52 -1.52 2.91
C VAL A 153 17.00 -1.46 2.51
N ASP A 154 17.33 -0.82 1.40
CA ASP A 154 18.72 -0.63 0.94
C ASP A 154 19.57 0.20 1.91
N LYS A 155 18.94 1.03 2.74
CA LYS A 155 19.56 1.76 3.85
C LYS A 155 19.67 0.95 5.15
N GLY A 156 19.24 -0.29 5.15
CA GLY A 156 19.44 -1.21 6.26
C GLY A 156 18.34 -1.18 7.32
N ILE A 157 17.15 -0.65 7.05
CA ILE A 157 16.05 -0.64 8.06
C ILE A 157 15.70 -2.03 8.57
N LEU A 158 16.01 -3.07 7.82
CA LEU A 158 15.77 -4.46 8.22
C LEU A 158 16.93 -5.05 9.03
N LEU A 159 18.12 -4.46 9.02
CA LEU A 159 19.27 -4.96 9.79
C LEU A 159 19.09 -4.63 11.27
N LYS A 160 19.34 -5.59 12.18
CA LYS A 160 19.29 -5.35 13.64
C LYS A 160 20.30 -4.27 14.07
N ASP A 161 21.45 -4.21 13.40
CA ASP A 161 22.37 -3.07 13.46
C ASP A 161 22.51 -2.47 12.06
N MET A 162 21.96 -1.30 11.84
CA MET A 162 21.96 -0.61 10.55
C MET A 162 23.36 -0.18 10.10
N ASN A 163 24.33 -0.12 11.02
CA ASN A 163 25.70 0.23 10.72
C ASN A 163 26.58 -0.99 10.36
N ASP A 164 26.06 -2.20 10.54
CA ASP A 164 26.73 -3.44 10.18
C ASP A 164 25.98 -4.20 9.08
N SER A 165 26.49 -4.14 7.87
CA SER A 165 25.90 -4.85 6.70
C SER A 165 25.88 -6.38 6.83
N LYS A 166 26.56 -6.95 7.83
CA LYS A 166 26.54 -8.37 8.16
C LYS A 166 25.59 -8.70 9.31
N SER A 167 24.94 -7.70 9.89
CA SER A 167 23.92 -7.90 10.91
C SER A 167 22.78 -8.75 10.37
N SER A 168 22.19 -9.58 11.23
CA SER A 168 20.95 -10.28 10.89
C SER A 168 19.80 -9.30 10.71
N ASN A 169 18.78 -9.72 9.96
CA ASN A 169 17.56 -8.94 9.82
C ASN A 169 16.74 -8.94 11.13
N VAL A 170 15.84 -7.95 11.25
CA VAL A 170 14.76 -7.95 12.24
C VAL A 170 13.96 -9.26 12.12
N ASP A 171 13.38 -9.72 13.22
CA ASP A 171 12.73 -11.03 13.24
C ASP A 171 11.34 -10.99 12.62
N VAL A 172 10.64 -9.86 12.72
CA VAL A 172 9.26 -9.68 12.26
C VAL A 172 9.02 -8.23 11.84
N ALA A 173 8.17 -8.03 10.84
CA ALA A 173 7.64 -6.72 10.50
C ALA A 173 6.10 -6.70 10.53
N ILE A 174 5.51 -5.59 11.01
CA ILE A 174 4.07 -5.40 11.09
C ILE A 174 3.71 -4.03 10.50
N ALA A 175 2.63 -3.99 9.70
CA ALA A 175 2.02 -2.76 9.23
C ALA A 175 0.50 -2.84 9.33
N ALA A 176 -0.17 -1.69 9.37
CA ALA A 176 -1.62 -1.57 9.35
C ALA A 176 -2.07 -0.64 8.23
N HIS A 177 -3.25 -0.90 7.68
CA HIS A 177 -3.88 0.02 6.75
C HIS A 177 -5.38 0.15 7.04
N VAL A 178 -5.91 1.35 6.98
CA VAL A 178 -7.34 1.59 7.09
C VAL A 178 -8.07 1.09 5.83
N PHE A 179 -9.28 0.56 5.98
CA PHE A 179 -9.98 -0.05 4.86
C PHE A 179 -11.49 0.25 4.90
N THR A 180 -11.98 0.98 3.90
CA THR A 180 -13.38 1.42 3.81
C THR A 180 -14.38 0.27 3.60
N LYS A 181 -13.97 -0.81 2.92
CA LYS A 181 -14.83 -1.99 2.71
C LYS A 181 -14.94 -2.88 3.94
N LEU A 182 -14.22 -2.58 5.00
CA LEU A 182 -14.32 -3.23 6.29
C LEU A 182 -15.06 -2.31 7.24
N LYS A 183 -16.09 -2.85 7.92
CA LYS A 183 -16.90 -2.07 8.87
C LYS A 183 -16.00 -1.50 9.97
N SER A 184 -16.27 -0.27 10.40
CA SER A 184 -15.61 0.37 11.53
C SER A 184 -15.49 -0.57 12.74
N GLU A 185 -14.39 -0.45 13.46
CA GLU A 185 -14.01 -1.30 14.60
C GLU A 185 -13.68 -2.77 14.27
N LYS A 186 -13.79 -3.21 13.01
CA LYS A 186 -13.38 -4.56 12.62
C LYS A 186 -11.92 -4.57 12.14
N ILE A 187 -11.24 -5.68 12.43
CA ILE A 187 -9.85 -5.91 12.03
C ILE A 187 -9.79 -7.10 11.10
N GLY A 188 -9.23 -6.88 9.92
CA GLY A 188 -9.09 -7.89 8.90
C GLY A 188 -7.67 -8.40 8.77
N ILE A 189 -7.47 -9.72 8.84
CA ILE A 189 -6.17 -10.35 8.68
C ILE A 189 -6.30 -11.48 7.66
N ASN A 190 -5.52 -11.41 6.57
CA ASN A 190 -5.35 -12.50 5.62
C ASN A 190 -4.06 -13.28 5.93
N ILE A 191 -3.96 -14.48 5.39
CA ILE A 191 -2.72 -15.28 5.36
C ILE A 191 -2.29 -15.40 3.90
N GLY A 192 -1.00 -15.26 3.62
CA GLY A 192 -0.46 -15.24 2.25
C GLY A 192 -0.65 -13.89 1.59
N GLU A 193 -0.98 -13.90 0.31
CA GLU A 193 -1.16 -12.69 -0.49
C GLU A 193 -2.31 -11.82 0.06
N THR A 194 -1.97 -10.62 0.48
CA THR A 194 -2.86 -9.72 1.23
C THR A 194 -3.26 -8.50 0.43
N THR A 195 -2.37 -7.96 -0.40
CA THR A 195 -2.65 -6.86 -1.33
C THR A 195 -2.68 -7.35 -2.77
N GLY A 196 -3.24 -6.54 -3.67
CA GLY A 196 -3.19 -6.82 -5.10
C GLY A 196 -1.81 -6.57 -5.70
N VAL A 197 -1.59 -7.17 -6.85
CA VAL A 197 -0.41 -6.98 -7.70
C VAL A 197 -0.77 -6.03 -8.84
N PRO A 198 -0.34 -4.77 -8.79
CA PRO A 198 -0.58 -3.82 -9.87
C PRO A 198 0.41 -4.01 -11.01
N GLY A 199 -0.08 -3.84 -12.23
CA GLY A 199 0.71 -3.80 -13.45
C GLY A 199 0.07 -2.91 -14.49
N GLY A 200 0.79 -2.64 -15.56
CA GLY A 200 0.32 -1.86 -16.69
C GLY A 200 0.86 -2.37 -18.00
N PHE A 201 0.22 -1.97 -19.09
CA PHE A 201 0.69 -2.26 -20.44
C PHE A 201 0.41 -1.11 -21.40
N SER A 202 1.24 -1.01 -22.42
CA SER A 202 1.01 -0.17 -23.59
C SER A 202 1.23 -0.98 -24.85
N ILE A 203 0.38 -0.72 -25.85
CA ILE A 203 0.43 -1.36 -27.16
C ILE A 203 0.32 -0.26 -28.21
N LYS A 204 1.26 -0.24 -29.15
CA LYS A 204 1.22 0.61 -30.32
C LYS A 204 1.27 -0.27 -31.57
N VAL A 205 0.24 -0.20 -32.37
CA VAL A 205 0.17 -0.87 -33.70
C VAL A 205 0.71 0.09 -34.74
N ILE A 206 1.62 -0.39 -35.57
CA ILE A 206 2.26 0.37 -36.63
C ILE A 206 1.89 -0.28 -37.98
N GLY A 207 0.94 0.33 -38.64
CA GLY A 207 0.44 -0.09 -39.95
C GLY A 207 1.03 0.73 -41.11
N LYS A 208 0.25 0.82 -42.19
CA LYS A 208 0.60 1.59 -43.38
C LYS A 208 -0.53 2.56 -43.73
N GLN A 209 -0.22 3.85 -43.67
CA GLN A 209 -1.15 4.95 -43.97
C GLN A 209 -1.55 4.95 -45.46
N GLY A 210 -2.78 5.37 -45.72
CA GLY A 210 -3.24 5.62 -47.09
C GLY A 210 -4.65 6.23 -47.14
N HIS A 211 -5.14 6.38 -48.37
CA HIS A 211 -6.45 6.96 -48.61
C HIS A 211 -7.56 5.97 -48.26
N SER A 212 -8.59 6.40 -47.57
CA SER A 212 -9.70 5.55 -47.08
C SER A 212 -10.50 4.86 -48.21
N SER A 213 -10.41 5.33 -49.44
CA SER A 213 -11.00 4.67 -50.59
C SER A 213 -10.17 3.52 -51.19
N GLU A 214 -8.92 3.35 -50.72
CA GLU A 214 -8.01 2.28 -51.19
C GLU A 214 -7.48 1.42 -50.01
N PRO A 215 -8.36 0.84 -49.20
CA PRO A 215 -7.95 0.15 -47.98
C PRO A 215 -7.04 -1.07 -48.26
N SER A 216 -7.16 -1.68 -49.44
CA SER A 216 -6.32 -2.82 -49.85
C SER A 216 -4.84 -2.47 -50.04
N LYS A 217 -4.49 -1.18 -50.17
CA LYS A 217 -3.11 -0.69 -50.28
C LYS A 217 -2.53 -0.25 -48.92
N CYS A 218 -3.35 -0.29 -47.89
CA CYS A 218 -3.02 0.13 -46.51
C CYS A 218 -2.83 -1.07 -45.59
N ILE A 219 -2.33 -0.82 -44.39
CA ILE A 219 -2.42 -1.71 -43.21
C ILE A 219 -3.14 -0.91 -42.13
N ASP A 220 -4.40 -1.25 -41.92
CA ASP A 220 -5.29 -0.47 -41.04
C ASP A 220 -5.00 -0.72 -39.57
N SER A 221 -4.29 0.22 -38.95
CA SER A 221 -3.91 0.15 -37.53
C SER A 221 -5.13 0.20 -36.60
N ILE A 222 -6.22 0.89 -36.95
CA ILE A 222 -7.46 0.96 -36.14
C ILE A 222 -8.13 -0.41 -36.10
N MET A 223 -8.31 -1.05 -37.23
CA MET A 223 -8.94 -2.37 -37.34
C MET A 223 -8.14 -3.42 -36.56
N ILE A 224 -6.81 -3.40 -36.69
CA ILE A 224 -5.92 -4.31 -35.98
C ILE A 224 -6.02 -4.07 -34.49
N LEU A 225 -5.96 -2.82 -34.03
CA LEU A 225 -6.05 -2.45 -32.59
C LEU A 225 -7.40 -2.87 -32.00
N ASN A 226 -8.50 -2.74 -32.76
CA ASN A 226 -9.82 -3.20 -32.30
C ASN A 226 -9.87 -4.72 -32.09
N GLN A 227 -9.21 -5.51 -32.93
CA GLN A 227 -9.11 -6.96 -32.73
C GLN A 227 -8.29 -7.31 -31.48
N ILE A 228 -7.17 -6.61 -31.29
CA ILE A 228 -6.35 -6.75 -30.06
C ILE A 228 -7.17 -6.40 -28.82
N TYR A 229 -7.89 -5.27 -28.84
CA TYR A 229 -8.80 -4.86 -27.76
C TYR A 229 -9.80 -5.99 -27.43
N SER A 230 -10.48 -6.52 -28.44
CA SER A 230 -11.49 -7.56 -28.28
C SER A 230 -10.92 -8.85 -27.71
N ALA A 231 -9.71 -9.24 -28.16
CA ALA A 231 -9.03 -10.43 -27.66
C ALA A 231 -8.59 -10.29 -26.19
N ILE A 232 -8.13 -9.09 -25.79
CA ILE A 232 -7.76 -8.81 -24.38
C ILE A 232 -8.95 -8.99 -23.44
N GLN A 233 -10.18 -8.61 -23.84
CA GLN A 233 -11.38 -8.79 -23.02
C GLN A 233 -11.68 -10.26 -22.70
N GLY A 234 -11.18 -11.20 -23.49
CA GLY A 234 -11.34 -12.64 -23.28
C GLY A 234 -10.32 -13.27 -22.33
N ILE A 235 -9.26 -12.56 -21.95
CA ILE A 235 -8.13 -13.13 -21.19
C ILE A 235 -8.57 -13.64 -19.83
N GLN A 236 -9.29 -12.83 -19.05
CA GLN A 236 -9.73 -13.16 -17.71
C GLN A 236 -10.50 -14.49 -17.69
N ARG A 237 -11.44 -14.65 -18.61
CA ARG A 237 -12.25 -15.86 -18.73
C ARG A 237 -11.45 -17.10 -19.13
N SER A 238 -10.42 -16.94 -19.98
CA SER A 238 -9.77 -18.07 -20.66
C SER A 238 -8.45 -18.50 -20.02
N TYR A 239 -7.86 -17.65 -19.19
CA TYR A 239 -6.50 -17.87 -18.67
C TYR A 239 -6.36 -17.76 -17.15
N ILE A 240 -7.36 -17.19 -16.45
CA ILE A 240 -7.32 -17.04 -14.98
C ILE A 240 -8.30 -18.01 -14.35
N GLU A 241 -7.90 -18.67 -13.29
CA GLU A 241 -8.74 -19.59 -12.55
C GLU A 241 -9.97 -18.84 -11.98
N PRO A 242 -11.16 -19.47 -11.97
CA PRO A 242 -12.41 -18.80 -11.58
C PRO A 242 -12.45 -18.28 -10.14
N ASP A 243 -11.66 -18.86 -9.24
CA ASP A 243 -11.55 -18.49 -7.82
C ASP A 243 -10.48 -17.40 -7.56
N ARG A 244 -9.79 -16.94 -8.61
CA ARG A 244 -8.75 -15.91 -8.52
C ARG A 244 -9.23 -14.57 -9.05
N ALA A 245 -9.03 -13.54 -8.24
CA ALA A 245 -9.40 -12.19 -8.66
C ALA A 245 -8.39 -11.59 -9.63
N SER A 246 -8.91 -11.06 -10.72
CA SER A 246 -8.15 -10.27 -11.67
C SER A 246 -9.01 -9.18 -12.30
N VAL A 247 -8.38 -8.06 -12.64
CA VAL A 247 -9.01 -6.95 -13.38
C VAL A 247 -8.05 -6.51 -14.48
N ILE A 248 -8.57 -6.41 -15.70
CA ILE A 248 -7.86 -5.85 -16.85
C ILE A 248 -8.70 -4.70 -17.37
N SER A 249 -8.16 -3.49 -17.31
CA SER A 249 -8.86 -2.28 -17.75
C SER A 249 -8.06 -1.56 -18.79
N ILE A 250 -8.64 -1.34 -19.98
CA ILE A 250 -8.08 -0.45 -20.98
C ILE A 250 -8.61 0.94 -20.69
N THR A 251 -7.70 1.87 -20.42
CA THR A 251 -8.02 3.21 -19.92
C THR A 251 -7.64 4.34 -20.89
N TYR A 252 -6.94 4.00 -21.95
CA TYR A 252 -6.55 4.93 -23.00
C TYR A 252 -6.60 4.23 -24.35
N MET A 253 -7.18 4.91 -25.35
CA MET A 253 -7.16 4.49 -26.75
C MET A 253 -7.06 5.74 -27.63
N ASN A 254 -6.15 5.73 -28.60
CA ASN A 254 -5.97 6.82 -29.56
C ASN A 254 -5.62 6.29 -30.93
N ALA A 255 -6.23 6.85 -31.96
CA ALA A 255 -5.92 6.54 -33.37
C ALA A 255 -6.48 7.61 -34.33
N GLY A 256 -5.76 7.87 -35.41
CA GLY A 256 -6.18 8.81 -36.43
C GLY A 256 -6.03 10.29 -36.05
N ASP A 257 -6.63 11.14 -36.87
CA ASP A 257 -6.61 12.59 -36.76
C ASP A 257 -8.05 13.09 -36.95
N LEU A 258 -8.52 13.94 -36.03
CA LEU A 258 -9.88 14.48 -36.04
C LEU A 258 -10.22 15.25 -37.31
N ASP A 259 -9.25 15.93 -37.90
CA ASP A 259 -9.44 16.77 -39.08
C ASP A 259 -9.16 16.02 -40.40
N ARG A 260 -8.70 14.76 -40.35
CA ARG A 260 -8.26 13.96 -41.49
C ARG A 260 -8.91 12.59 -41.55
N TRP A 261 -10.19 12.53 -41.37
CA TRP A 261 -10.99 11.28 -41.32
C TRP A 261 -11.10 10.50 -42.66
N ASN A 262 -10.56 11.05 -43.77
CA ASN A 262 -10.38 10.36 -45.04
C ASN A 262 -9.04 9.63 -45.16
N ILE A 263 -8.23 9.54 -44.12
CA ILE A 263 -6.93 8.87 -44.09
C ILE A 263 -7.00 7.70 -43.09
N ILE A 264 -6.63 6.49 -43.57
CA ILE A 264 -6.33 5.37 -42.70
C ILE A 264 -5.00 5.68 -41.99
N PRO A 265 -4.97 5.75 -40.64
CA PRO A 265 -3.77 6.15 -39.90
C PRO A 265 -2.68 5.08 -39.90
N LYS A 266 -1.43 5.52 -39.84
CA LYS A 266 -0.28 4.63 -39.70
C LYS A 266 -0.24 3.99 -38.28
N GLU A 267 -0.63 4.71 -37.26
CA GLU A 267 -0.44 4.30 -35.85
C GLU A 267 -1.76 4.32 -35.10
N ALA A 268 -1.89 3.36 -34.17
CA ALA A 268 -2.98 3.32 -33.22
C ALA A 268 -2.44 2.78 -31.88
N GLU A 269 -2.88 3.33 -30.75
CA GLU A 269 -2.33 3.05 -29.42
C GLU A 269 -3.44 2.75 -28.40
N ILE A 270 -3.17 1.80 -27.49
CA ILE A 270 -3.95 1.59 -26.26
C ILE A 270 -3.01 1.46 -25.07
N LYS A 271 -3.50 1.88 -23.87
CA LYS A 271 -2.86 1.61 -22.59
C LYS A 271 -3.88 1.07 -21.61
N GLY A 272 -3.40 0.24 -20.69
CA GLY A 272 -4.27 -0.37 -19.71
C GLY A 272 -3.55 -0.76 -18.44
N ASN A 273 -4.37 -1.09 -17.44
CA ASN A 273 -3.93 -1.55 -16.13
C ASN A 273 -4.33 -3.00 -15.92
N ILE A 274 -3.49 -3.71 -15.18
CA ILE A 274 -3.72 -5.08 -14.72
C ILE A 274 -3.68 -5.05 -13.20
N ARG A 275 -4.67 -5.68 -12.56
CA ARG A 275 -4.67 -5.95 -11.12
C ARG A 275 -4.96 -7.41 -10.92
N THR A 276 -4.15 -8.11 -10.14
CA THR A 276 -4.35 -9.53 -9.83
C THR A 276 -4.12 -9.78 -8.35
N GLN A 277 -4.65 -10.87 -7.87
CA GLN A 277 -4.37 -11.34 -6.51
C GLN A 277 -2.96 -11.94 -6.41
N TYR A 278 -2.51 -12.62 -7.47
CA TYR A 278 -1.24 -13.36 -7.51
C TYR A 278 -0.32 -12.79 -8.59
N GLU A 279 0.98 -12.75 -8.29
CA GLU A 279 2.02 -12.34 -9.24
C GLU A 279 2.05 -13.22 -10.49
N SER A 280 1.88 -14.54 -10.31
CA SER A 280 1.87 -15.50 -11.42
C SER A 280 0.80 -15.17 -12.45
N ASP A 281 -0.37 -14.71 -11.99
CA ASP A 281 -1.47 -14.34 -12.87
C ASP A 281 -1.19 -13.00 -13.57
N ASN A 282 -0.57 -12.05 -12.91
CA ASN A 282 -0.15 -10.77 -13.50
C ASN A 282 0.86 -11.00 -14.64
N LYS A 283 1.91 -11.78 -14.36
CA LYS A 283 2.92 -12.17 -15.36
C LYS A 283 2.31 -12.96 -16.53
N LYS A 284 1.40 -13.89 -16.24
CA LYS A 284 0.68 -14.67 -17.25
C LYS A 284 -0.17 -13.78 -18.17
N ILE A 285 -0.93 -12.84 -17.60
CA ILE A 285 -1.74 -11.87 -18.37
C ILE A 285 -0.83 -11.06 -19.27
N GLY A 286 0.27 -10.51 -18.78
CA GLY A 286 1.23 -9.76 -19.58
C GLY A 286 1.78 -10.58 -20.75
N ALA A 287 2.18 -11.83 -20.54
CA ALA A 287 2.67 -12.71 -21.59
C ALA A 287 1.60 -13.04 -22.64
N VAL A 288 0.35 -13.26 -22.20
CA VAL A 288 -0.78 -13.54 -23.10
C VAL A 288 -1.11 -12.32 -23.96
N ILE A 289 -1.12 -11.09 -23.38
CA ILE A 289 -1.31 -9.85 -24.15
C ILE A 289 -0.23 -9.73 -25.22
N GLY A 290 1.04 -9.93 -24.89
CA GLY A 290 2.15 -9.88 -25.84
C GLY A 290 1.97 -10.88 -26.99
N SER A 291 1.50 -12.10 -26.67
CA SER A 291 1.21 -13.12 -27.68
C SER A 291 0.04 -12.73 -28.60
N ILE A 292 -1.02 -12.15 -28.06
CA ILE A 292 -2.16 -11.62 -28.82
C ILE A 292 -1.69 -10.55 -29.80
N VAL A 293 -0.94 -9.56 -29.31
CA VAL A 293 -0.41 -8.45 -30.14
C VAL A 293 0.44 -8.98 -31.26
N LYS A 294 1.41 -9.84 -30.97
CA LYS A 294 2.30 -10.45 -31.94
C LYS A 294 1.53 -11.18 -33.06
N ASN A 295 0.59 -12.05 -32.67
CA ASN A 295 -0.12 -12.90 -33.62
C ASN A 295 -1.09 -12.11 -34.50
N ILE A 296 -1.85 -11.18 -33.94
CA ILE A 296 -2.79 -10.36 -34.71
C ILE A 296 -2.04 -9.42 -35.63
N CYS A 297 -1.00 -8.74 -35.21
CA CYS A 297 -0.18 -7.89 -36.10
C CYS A 297 0.45 -8.69 -37.25
N SER A 298 0.95 -9.89 -36.94
CA SER A 298 1.53 -10.77 -37.99
C SER A 298 0.53 -11.17 -39.08
N ILE A 299 -0.75 -11.40 -38.77
CA ILE A 299 -1.80 -11.74 -39.74
C ILE A 299 -1.94 -10.64 -40.78
N TYR A 300 -1.81 -9.38 -40.38
CA TYR A 300 -2.01 -8.21 -41.24
C TYR A 300 -0.72 -7.59 -41.77
N GLY A 301 0.45 -8.13 -41.40
CA GLY A 301 1.75 -7.58 -41.77
C GLY A 301 2.05 -6.22 -41.12
N ALA A 302 1.48 -5.95 -39.96
CA ALA A 302 1.75 -4.76 -39.16
C ALA A 302 2.95 -4.98 -38.24
N ASP A 303 3.68 -3.90 -37.92
CA ASP A 303 4.63 -3.84 -36.85
C ASP A 303 3.93 -3.42 -35.55
N TYR A 304 4.59 -3.60 -34.41
CA TYR A 304 4.05 -3.21 -33.08
C TYR A 304 5.15 -2.89 -32.07
N GLU A 305 4.77 -2.09 -31.09
CA GLU A 305 5.50 -1.93 -29.83
C GLU A 305 4.60 -2.47 -28.71
N TYR A 306 5.20 -3.22 -27.80
CA TYR A 306 4.51 -3.74 -26.61
C TYR A 306 5.40 -3.57 -25.40
N ASP A 307 4.90 -2.85 -24.37
CA ASP A 307 5.52 -2.75 -23.06
C ASP A 307 4.56 -3.28 -22.01
N TYR A 308 5.08 -4.07 -21.08
CA TYR A 308 4.37 -4.60 -19.93
C TYR A 308 5.25 -4.48 -18.71
N ARG A 309 4.67 -3.99 -17.61
CA ARG A 309 5.34 -3.88 -16.32
C ARG A 309 4.43 -4.35 -15.21
N MET A 310 4.93 -5.21 -14.36
CA MET A 310 4.43 -5.40 -13.00
C MET A 310 5.14 -4.38 -12.12
N TYR A 311 4.39 -3.58 -11.35
CA TYR A 311 4.97 -2.47 -10.59
C TYR A 311 5.56 -2.92 -9.27
N ILE A 312 4.77 -3.64 -8.48
CA ILE A 312 5.17 -4.23 -7.20
C ILE A 312 4.50 -5.59 -7.02
N GLU A 313 5.01 -6.37 -6.10
CA GLU A 313 4.48 -7.66 -5.69
C GLU A 313 3.30 -7.49 -4.70
N SER A 314 2.65 -8.59 -4.32
CA SER A 314 1.70 -8.59 -3.22
C SER A 314 2.43 -8.56 -1.88
N VAL A 315 1.90 -7.84 -0.90
CA VAL A 315 2.29 -8.02 0.50
C VAL A 315 1.93 -9.44 0.94
N LYS A 316 2.90 -10.17 1.51
CA LYS A 316 2.72 -11.55 1.96
C LYS A 316 2.71 -11.64 3.47
N ASN A 317 1.58 -12.06 4.01
CA ASN A 317 1.45 -12.31 5.42
C ASN A 317 1.96 -13.71 5.80
N ASP A 318 2.91 -13.76 6.73
CA ASP A 318 3.37 -15.01 7.33
C ASP A 318 2.25 -15.64 8.18
N LYS A 319 2.07 -16.96 8.05
CA LYS A 319 1.00 -17.68 8.74
C LYS A 319 1.13 -17.62 10.26
N TYR A 320 2.34 -17.76 10.77
CA TYR A 320 2.59 -17.79 12.21
C TYR A 320 2.43 -16.39 12.83
N ILE A 321 3.00 -15.39 12.20
CA ILE A 321 2.90 -13.99 12.65
C ILE A 321 1.44 -13.51 12.57
N SER A 322 0.73 -13.80 11.48
CA SER A 322 -0.70 -13.47 11.36
C SER A 322 -1.54 -14.11 12.46
N LYS A 323 -1.20 -15.33 12.88
CA LYS A 323 -1.88 -15.97 14.02
C LYS A 323 -1.62 -15.21 15.33
N ILE A 324 -0.39 -14.76 15.59
CA ILE A 324 -0.07 -14.00 16.80
C ILE A 324 -0.82 -12.65 16.80
N VAL A 325 -0.83 -11.95 15.66
CA VAL A 325 -1.58 -10.69 15.53
C VAL A 325 -3.08 -10.93 15.70
N SER A 326 -3.63 -12.00 15.11
CA SER A 326 -5.04 -12.39 15.31
C SER A 326 -5.37 -12.70 16.78
N ASP A 327 -4.46 -13.37 17.48
CA ASP A 327 -4.63 -13.66 18.91
C ASP A 327 -4.58 -12.35 19.75
N ALA A 328 -3.74 -11.39 19.37
CA ALA A 328 -3.72 -10.07 19.98
C ALA A 328 -5.03 -9.30 19.77
N VAL A 329 -5.56 -9.34 18.55
CA VAL A 329 -6.86 -8.74 18.21
C VAL A 329 -7.99 -9.37 19.02
N SER A 330 -8.06 -10.71 19.05
CA SER A 330 -9.10 -11.44 19.81
C SER A 330 -8.98 -11.23 21.33
N GLU A 331 -7.77 -10.99 21.85
CA GLU A 331 -7.61 -10.63 23.28
C GLU A 331 -8.16 -9.24 23.58
N LEU A 332 -8.05 -8.28 22.65
CA LEU A 332 -8.68 -6.97 22.82
C LEU A 332 -10.20 -7.07 22.79
N ASP A 333 -10.75 -7.79 21.80
CA ASP A 333 -12.16 -8.10 21.67
C ASP A 333 -12.34 -9.26 20.68
N GLU A 334 -13.00 -10.35 21.10
CA GLU A 334 -13.19 -11.55 20.28
C GLU A 334 -14.05 -11.28 19.02
N GLU A 335 -14.90 -10.28 19.03
CA GLU A 335 -15.82 -9.99 17.93
C GLU A 335 -15.22 -9.10 16.84
N ILE A 336 -14.06 -8.47 17.08
CA ILE A 336 -13.49 -7.52 16.11
C ILE A 336 -12.69 -8.19 14.99
N ALA A 337 -12.15 -9.40 15.21
CA ALA A 337 -11.38 -10.13 14.20
C ALA A 337 -12.27 -10.73 13.11
N VAL A 338 -12.05 -10.36 11.86
CA VAL A 338 -12.81 -10.88 10.72
C VAL A 338 -11.90 -11.20 9.52
N LYS A 339 -12.42 -11.99 8.58
CA LYS A 339 -11.76 -12.15 7.27
C LYS A 339 -12.06 -10.90 6.44
N PRO A 340 -11.04 -10.14 6.01
CA PRO A 340 -11.29 -8.92 5.24
C PRO A 340 -11.77 -9.26 3.82
N PRO A 341 -12.53 -8.35 3.19
CA PRO A 341 -12.73 -8.39 1.76
C PRO A 341 -11.41 -8.29 1.00
N LEU A 342 -11.43 -8.74 -0.24
CA LEU A 342 -10.23 -8.66 -1.09
C LEU A 342 -9.83 -7.20 -1.34
N PHE A 343 -8.58 -6.89 -1.09
CA PHE A 343 -7.96 -5.61 -1.39
C PHE A 343 -7.08 -5.74 -2.64
N MET A 344 -7.45 -5.03 -3.73
CA MET A 344 -6.74 -5.07 -5.01
C MET A 344 -5.79 -3.87 -5.20
N GLY A 345 -5.60 -3.02 -4.18
CA GLY A 345 -4.54 -2.03 -4.10
C GLY A 345 -3.19 -2.71 -3.88
N GLY A 346 -2.12 -2.07 -4.30
CA GLY A 346 -0.76 -2.46 -3.92
C GLY A 346 -0.29 -1.66 -2.70
N ASP A 347 0.78 -2.12 -2.03
CA ASP A 347 1.49 -1.40 -1.00
C ASP A 347 2.97 -1.82 -1.04
N ASP A 348 3.87 -0.86 -1.02
CA ASP A 348 5.32 -1.13 -1.14
C ASP A 348 5.92 -1.79 0.10
N PHE A 349 5.15 -1.98 1.18
CA PHE A 349 5.49 -2.87 2.28
C PHE A 349 5.80 -4.31 1.81
N CYS A 350 5.38 -4.67 0.59
CA CYS A 350 5.77 -5.93 -0.05
C CYS A 350 7.29 -6.12 -0.06
N LYS A 351 8.08 -5.04 -0.23
CA LYS A 351 9.55 -5.10 -0.21
C LYS A 351 10.14 -5.49 1.15
N ILE A 352 9.41 -5.24 2.22
CA ILE A 352 9.74 -5.68 3.57
C ILE A 352 9.26 -7.13 3.77
N SER A 353 8.01 -7.43 3.40
CA SER A 353 7.40 -8.75 3.63
C SER A 353 8.02 -9.87 2.78
N GLU A 354 8.75 -9.55 1.72
CA GLU A 354 9.55 -10.52 0.95
C GLU A 354 10.81 -10.98 1.69
N LEU A 355 11.33 -10.18 2.61
CA LEU A 355 12.63 -10.39 3.25
C LEU A 355 12.51 -10.88 4.70
N VAL A 356 11.42 -10.55 5.38
CA VAL A 356 11.19 -10.94 6.78
C VAL A 356 9.75 -11.40 7.01
N PRO A 357 9.51 -12.35 7.94
CA PRO A 357 8.16 -12.76 8.31
C PRO A 357 7.32 -11.54 8.73
N SER A 358 6.18 -11.34 8.09
CA SER A 358 5.42 -10.10 8.24
C SER A 358 3.93 -10.35 8.46
N CYS A 359 3.26 -9.36 9.05
CA CYS A 359 1.81 -9.26 9.07
C CYS A 359 1.34 -7.84 8.72
N TYR A 360 0.54 -7.75 7.69
CA TYR A 360 -0.17 -6.54 7.29
C TYR A 360 -1.65 -6.75 7.61
N PHE A 361 -2.22 -5.91 8.44
CA PHE A 361 -3.62 -6.03 8.84
C PHE A 361 -4.44 -4.81 8.45
N PHE A 362 -5.71 -5.05 8.18
CA PHE A 362 -6.65 -3.99 7.83
C PHE A 362 -7.45 -3.54 9.04
N VAL A 363 -7.59 -2.23 9.18
CA VAL A 363 -8.44 -1.60 10.20
C VAL A 363 -9.67 -1.03 9.51
N GLY A 364 -10.84 -1.53 9.87
CA GLY A 364 -12.10 -1.10 9.31
C GLY A 364 -12.44 0.34 9.70
N ILE A 365 -12.85 1.11 8.71
CA ILE A 365 -13.31 2.49 8.86
C ILE A 365 -14.66 2.73 8.18
N GLY A 366 -15.24 1.67 7.60
CA GLY A 366 -16.51 1.76 6.86
C GLY A 366 -17.69 2.03 7.79
N LYS A 367 -18.49 3.03 7.43
CA LYS A 367 -19.70 3.44 8.15
C LYS A 367 -20.98 2.89 7.51
N GLY A 368 -20.92 2.44 6.24
CA GLY A 368 -22.05 1.88 5.51
C GLY A 368 -21.94 1.95 3.99
N GLU A 369 -23.05 1.72 3.28
CA GLU A 369 -23.09 1.61 1.81
C GLU A 369 -22.75 2.90 1.06
N ASN A 370 -22.76 4.05 1.74
CA ASN A 370 -22.50 5.36 1.14
C ASN A 370 -21.07 5.87 1.41
N ASP A 371 -20.18 5.00 1.87
CA ASP A 371 -18.79 5.39 2.14
C ASP A 371 -18.04 5.69 0.86
N TYR A 372 -17.29 6.77 0.89
CA TYR A 372 -16.36 7.09 -0.17
C TYR A 372 -15.09 6.21 -0.03
N PRO A 373 -14.62 5.58 -1.13
CA PRO A 373 -13.44 4.74 -1.06
C PRO A 373 -12.17 5.58 -0.79
N ILE A 374 -11.11 4.90 -0.39
CA ILE A 374 -9.76 5.51 -0.43
C ILE A 374 -9.50 6.13 -1.80
N HIS A 375 -8.68 7.20 -1.85
CA HIS A 375 -8.40 8.02 -3.03
C HIS A 375 -9.60 8.83 -3.56
N SER A 376 -10.70 8.91 -2.81
CA SER A 376 -11.81 9.82 -3.12
C SER A 376 -11.58 11.21 -2.54
N ASP A 377 -12.01 12.24 -3.24
CA ASP A 377 -11.98 13.64 -2.78
C ASP A 377 -12.96 13.91 -1.60
N LYS A 378 -13.77 12.91 -1.24
CA LYS A 378 -14.69 12.91 -0.10
C LYS A 378 -14.40 11.80 0.91
N PHE A 379 -13.19 11.24 0.86
CA PHE A 379 -12.76 10.22 1.81
C PHE A 379 -12.79 10.76 3.25
N GLU A 380 -13.39 10.00 4.14
CA GLU A 380 -13.40 10.25 5.57
C GLU A 380 -13.15 8.93 6.31
N LEU A 381 -12.52 8.99 7.46
CA LEU A 381 -12.29 7.82 8.30
C LEU A 381 -12.91 7.98 9.70
N ASP A 382 -13.13 6.87 10.36
CA ASP A 382 -13.46 6.83 11.78
C ASP A 382 -12.18 6.93 12.61
N GLU A 383 -12.07 7.99 13.42
CA GLU A 383 -10.87 8.27 14.22
C GLU A 383 -10.60 7.22 15.32
N ASN A 384 -11.60 6.38 15.68
CA ASN A 384 -11.38 5.22 16.55
C ASN A 384 -10.34 4.23 15.97
N SER A 385 -10.17 4.21 14.65
CA SER A 385 -9.15 3.40 13.98
C SER A 385 -7.72 3.70 14.47
N ILE A 386 -7.44 4.93 14.87
CA ILE A 386 -6.13 5.36 15.38
C ILE A 386 -5.76 4.59 16.67
N LEU A 387 -6.72 4.51 17.59
CA LEU A 387 -6.54 3.75 18.83
C LEU A 387 -6.41 2.26 18.61
N LEU A 388 -7.17 1.71 17.65
CA LEU A 388 -7.07 0.30 17.29
C LEU A 388 -5.69 -0.03 16.71
N ILE A 389 -5.15 0.81 15.82
CA ILE A 389 -3.78 0.67 15.32
C ILE A 389 -2.79 0.66 16.47
N SER A 390 -2.88 1.66 17.38
CA SER A 390 -1.96 1.79 18.52
C SER A 390 -2.00 0.56 19.42
N LYS A 391 -3.18 0.10 19.80
CA LYS A 391 -3.38 -1.04 20.70
C LYS A 391 -2.90 -2.35 20.08
N ILE A 392 -3.28 -2.61 18.81
CA ILE A 392 -2.96 -3.87 18.14
C ILE A 392 -1.47 -3.97 17.85
N MET A 393 -0.84 -2.91 17.33
CA MET A 393 0.60 -2.91 17.10
C MET A 393 1.39 -3.14 18.39
N SER A 394 1.00 -2.48 19.48
CA SER A 394 1.66 -2.64 20.79
C SER A 394 1.49 -4.06 21.34
N LEU A 395 0.27 -4.58 21.38
CA LEU A 395 0.00 -5.90 21.95
C LEU A 395 0.62 -7.01 21.11
N ALA A 396 0.56 -6.90 19.77
CA ALA A 396 1.21 -7.86 18.88
C ALA A 396 2.73 -7.87 19.06
N ALA A 397 3.36 -6.69 19.16
CA ALA A 397 4.80 -6.59 19.42
C ALA A 397 5.18 -7.26 20.74
N LEU A 398 4.48 -6.97 21.85
CA LEU A 398 4.74 -7.59 23.14
C LEU A 398 4.57 -9.11 23.09
N LYS A 399 3.50 -9.62 22.45
CA LYS A 399 3.29 -11.07 22.30
C LYS A 399 4.38 -11.78 21.48
N ILE A 400 4.93 -11.12 20.46
CA ILE A 400 6.03 -11.68 19.65
C ILE A 400 7.32 -11.69 20.45
N LEU A 401 7.60 -10.62 21.21
CA LEU A 401 8.80 -10.54 22.07
C LEU A 401 8.76 -11.52 23.23
N ASP A 402 7.59 -11.81 23.80
CA ASP A 402 7.43 -12.75 24.94
C ASP A 402 7.49 -14.24 24.53
N LYS A 403 7.28 -14.55 23.25
CA LYS A 403 7.37 -15.95 22.77
C LYS A 403 8.83 -16.35 22.58
N ASN A 404 9.30 -17.33 23.32
CA ASN A 404 10.62 -17.99 23.17
C ASN A 404 10.79 -18.71 21.83
#